data_7020b98c2566d2d4e45de5b244d81a54
#
_entry.id   7020b98c2566d2d4e45de5b244d81a54
#
_cell.length_a   1.000
_cell.length_b   1.000
_cell.length_c   1.000
_cell.angle_alpha   90.00
_cell.angle_beta   90.00
_cell.angle_gamma   90.00
#
_symmetry.space_group_name_H-M   'P 1'
#
loop_
_entity.id
_entity.type
_entity.pdbx_description
1 polymer ?
#
loop_
_entity_poly.entity_id
_entity_poly.type
_entity_poly.pdbx_seq_one_letter_code
_entity_poly.pdbx_strand_id
1 'polypeptide(L)'
;MKLHEAPEMYEKVISENEEGTEQVKLTINTFYDVEYLHLRKYYLDFDGDFKPSKDGVAMKLDFNNSKNLFEGLVEILSLAESKSILETHFKDILDEIYLS
;
A
#
# COMPACT_ATOMS: atom_id res chain seq x y z
N MET A 1 -4.58 4.70 12.98
CA MET A 1 -4.93 3.30 12.66
C MET A 1 -3.86 2.36 13.17
N LYS A 2 -4.25 1.25 13.74
CA LYS A 2 -3.32 0.26 14.27
C LYS A 2 -3.32 -0.97 13.37
N LEU A 3 -2.37 -1.02 12.45
CA LEU A 3 -2.31 -2.09 11.43
C LEU A 3 -2.19 -3.49 12.05
N HIS A 4 -1.47 -3.60 13.16
CA HIS A 4 -1.27 -4.90 13.82
C HIS A 4 -2.52 -5.43 14.51
N GLU A 5 -3.54 -4.60 14.71
CA GLU A 5 -4.80 -5.02 15.31
C GLU A 5 -5.85 -5.45 14.27
N ALA A 6 -5.68 -4.99 13.03
CA ALA A 6 -6.63 -5.32 11.97
C ALA A 6 -5.91 -5.53 10.63
N PRO A 7 -4.89 -6.40 10.59
CA PRO A 7 -4.07 -6.52 9.38
C PRO A 7 -4.84 -7.04 8.17
N GLU A 8 -5.80 -7.93 8.38
CA GLU A 8 -6.57 -8.50 7.29
C GLU A 8 -7.59 -7.54 6.71
N MET A 9 -7.83 -6.45 7.42
CA MET A 9 -8.81 -5.44 7.00
C MET A 9 -8.17 -4.24 6.31
N TYR A 10 -6.85 -4.20 6.21
CA TYR A 10 -6.19 -3.09 5.54
C TYR A 10 -6.12 -3.32 4.05
N GLU A 11 -6.57 -2.33 3.30
CA GLU A 11 -6.57 -2.36 1.85
C GLU A 11 -6.52 -0.94 1.32
N LYS A 12 -5.64 -0.71 0.36
CA LYS A 12 -5.56 0.59 -0.32
C LYS A 12 -5.34 0.37 -1.80
N VAL A 13 -6.17 0.98 -2.62
CA VAL A 13 -5.97 0.97 -4.07
C VAL A 13 -4.84 1.94 -4.41
N ILE A 14 -3.82 1.42 -5.07
CA ILE A 14 -2.66 2.21 -5.49
C ILE A 14 -2.86 2.75 -6.90
N SER A 15 -3.36 1.92 -7.80
CA SER A 15 -3.61 2.33 -9.18
C SER A 15 -4.76 1.54 -9.78
N GLU A 16 -5.35 2.09 -10.84
CA GLU A 16 -6.42 1.45 -11.59
C GLU A 16 -6.19 1.75 -13.07
N ASN A 17 -6.45 0.76 -13.94
CA ASN A 17 -6.33 1.00 -15.37
C ASN A 17 -7.52 1.84 -15.88
N GLU A 18 -7.40 2.34 -17.12
CA GLU A 18 -8.43 3.22 -17.68
C GLU A 18 -9.79 2.56 -17.83
N GLU A 19 -9.81 1.27 -18.14
CA GLU A 19 -11.04 0.51 -18.31
C GLU A 19 -11.75 0.17 -16.99
N GLY A 20 -11.07 0.37 -15.86
CA GLY A 20 -11.64 0.03 -14.56
C GLY A 20 -11.72 -1.48 -14.32
N THR A 21 -10.90 -2.27 -15.01
CA THR A 21 -10.91 -3.74 -14.91
C THR A 21 -9.76 -4.32 -14.13
N GLU A 22 -8.72 -3.53 -13.85
CA GLU A 22 -7.56 -3.96 -13.09
C GLU A 22 -7.15 -2.91 -12.08
N GLN A 23 -6.77 -3.36 -10.90
CA GLN A 23 -6.25 -2.50 -9.84
C GLN A 23 -4.97 -3.10 -9.27
N VAL A 24 -4.09 -2.24 -8.76
CA VAL A 24 -3.00 -2.65 -7.89
C VAL A 24 -3.37 -2.20 -6.49
N LYS A 25 -3.38 -3.12 -5.55
CA LYS A 25 -3.74 -2.85 -4.15
C LYS A 25 -2.59 -3.16 -3.21
N LEU A 26 -2.50 -2.35 -2.19
CA LEU A 26 -1.62 -2.57 -1.04
C LEU A 26 -2.49 -3.16 0.07
N THR A 27 -2.16 -4.36 0.54
CA THR A 27 -2.93 -5.04 1.57
C THR A 27 -2.02 -5.63 2.63
N ILE A 28 -2.61 -5.95 3.78
CA ILE A 28 -1.91 -6.64 4.85
C ILE A 28 -2.69 -7.89 5.19
N ASN A 29 -2.01 -9.02 5.19
CA ASN A 29 -2.59 -10.33 5.52
C ASN A 29 -1.76 -11.02 6.58
N THR A 30 -2.42 -11.83 7.38
CA THR A 30 -1.78 -12.69 8.37
C THR A 30 -1.72 -14.12 7.85
N PHE A 31 -0.55 -14.74 7.95
CA PHE A 31 -0.34 -16.12 7.53
C PHE A 31 0.55 -16.80 8.58
N TYR A 32 0.00 -17.82 9.24
CA TYR A 32 0.68 -18.51 10.36
C TYR A 32 1.19 -17.53 11.41
N ASP A 33 0.33 -16.62 11.85
CA ASP A 33 0.62 -15.60 12.85
C ASP A 33 1.71 -14.59 12.46
N VAL A 34 2.08 -14.56 11.18
CA VAL A 34 3.00 -13.56 10.65
C VAL A 34 2.26 -12.65 9.69
N GLU A 35 2.43 -11.35 9.88
CA GLU A 35 1.81 -10.35 9.04
C GLU A 35 2.68 -10.10 7.80
N TYR A 36 2.03 -10.02 6.64
CA TYR A 36 2.68 -9.77 5.36
C TYR A 36 2.08 -8.56 4.67
N LEU A 37 2.97 -7.77 4.09
CA LEU A 37 2.61 -6.66 3.20
C LEU A 37 2.56 -7.20 1.78
N HIS A 38 1.44 -6.95 1.09
CA HIS A 38 1.25 -7.38 -0.30
C HIS A 38 1.05 -6.18 -1.20
N LEU A 39 1.70 -6.18 -2.34
CA LEU A 39 1.40 -5.28 -3.45
C LEU A 39 1.03 -6.18 -4.62
N ARG A 40 -0.25 -6.18 -5.00
CA ARG A 40 -0.79 -7.21 -5.88
C ARG A 40 -1.79 -6.64 -6.88
N LYS A 41 -1.78 -7.20 -8.07
CA LYS A 41 -2.77 -6.88 -9.10
C LYS A 41 -4.06 -7.64 -8.81
N TYR A 42 -5.19 -6.92 -8.91
CA TYR A 42 -6.54 -7.45 -8.81
C TYR A 42 -7.24 -7.25 -10.15
N TYR A 43 -8.13 -8.13 -10.49
CA TYR A 43 -8.91 -8.03 -11.73
C TYR A 43 -10.40 -8.11 -11.42
N LEU A 44 -11.18 -7.44 -12.25
CA LEU A 44 -12.64 -7.42 -12.14
C LEU A 44 -13.20 -8.73 -12.68
N ASP A 45 -13.99 -9.43 -11.89
CA ASP A 45 -14.63 -10.69 -12.32
C ASP A 45 -16.01 -10.42 -12.92
N PHE A 46 -16.71 -11.50 -13.30
CA PHE A 46 -18.04 -11.38 -13.91
C PHE A 46 -19.10 -10.88 -12.94
N ASP A 47 -18.87 -11.01 -11.64
CA ASP A 47 -19.82 -10.56 -10.63
C ASP A 47 -19.65 -9.09 -10.26
N GLY A 48 -18.65 -8.43 -10.83
CA GLY A 48 -18.32 -7.04 -10.52
C GLY A 48 -17.42 -6.87 -9.31
N ASP A 49 -16.79 -7.94 -8.85
CA ASP A 49 -15.87 -7.91 -7.72
C ASP A 49 -14.43 -7.98 -8.19
N PHE A 50 -13.53 -7.28 -7.49
CA PHE A 50 -12.11 -7.39 -7.75
C PHE A 50 -11.53 -8.58 -7.00
N LYS A 51 -10.86 -9.46 -7.72
CA LYS A 51 -10.24 -10.66 -7.18
C LYS A 51 -8.73 -10.60 -7.33
N PRO A 52 -7.97 -11.12 -6.36
CA PRO A 52 -6.51 -11.11 -6.46
C PRO A 52 -6.01 -12.04 -7.55
N SER A 53 -4.99 -11.58 -8.27
CA SER A 53 -4.28 -12.41 -9.23
C SER A 53 -3.01 -12.96 -8.58
N LYS A 54 -2.24 -13.74 -9.36
CA LYS A 54 -0.94 -14.22 -8.92
C LYS A 54 0.16 -13.16 -9.10
N ASP A 55 -0.16 -12.07 -9.78
CA ASP A 55 0.81 -11.01 -10.08
C ASP A 55 0.95 -10.08 -8.91
N GLY A 56 2.04 -10.21 -8.20
CA GLY A 56 2.31 -9.36 -7.05
C GLY A 56 3.50 -9.83 -6.26
N VAL A 57 3.83 -9.05 -5.25
CA VAL A 57 4.91 -9.36 -4.33
C VAL A 57 4.39 -9.32 -2.90
N ALA A 58 4.96 -10.15 -2.06
CA ALA A 58 4.67 -10.17 -0.64
C ALA A 58 5.97 -10.12 0.13
N MET A 59 5.96 -9.41 1.23
CA MET A 59 7.11 -9.37 2.13
C MET A 59 6.60 -9.30 3.56
N LYS A 60 7.40 -9.83 4.48
CA LYS A 60 7.05 -9.78 5.89
C LYS A 60 6.88 -8.32 6.31
N LEU A 61 5.80 -8.03 7.06
CA LEU A 61 5.56 -6.70 7.59
C LEU A 61 6.42 -6.51 8.84
N ASP A 62 7.59 -5.92 8.65
CA ASP A 62 8.46 -5.54 9.75
C ASP A 62 9.03 -4.15 9.47
N PHE A 63 9.73 -3.61 10.46
CA PHE A 63 10.24 -2.25 10.36
C PHE A 63 11.24 -2.10 9.20
N ASN A 64 12.15 -3.06 9.06
CA ASN A 64 13.20 -2.95 8.03
C ASN A 64 12.62 -2.97 6.62
N ASN A 65 11.71 -3.90 6.33
CA ASN A 65 11.08 -3.99 5.01
C ASN A 65 10.25 -2.75 4.70
N SER A 66 9.46 -2.31 5.66
CA SER A 66 8.61 -1.13 5.50
C SER A 66 9.43 0.15 5.33
N LYS A 67 10.49 0.29 6.12
CA LYS A 67 11.41 1.42 6.02
C LYS A 67 12.08 1.47 4.66
N ASN A 68 12.61 0.34 4.19
CA ASN A 68 13.31 0.28 2.91
C ASN A 68 12.37 0.60 1.74
N LEU A 69 11.14 0.08 1.80
CA LEU A 69 10.14 0.39 0.79
C LEU A 69 9.81 1.88 0.78
N PHE A 70 9.58 2.44 1.95
CA PHE A 70 9.27 3.87 2.10
C PHE A 70 10.43 4.74 1.57
N GLU A 71 11.64 4.42 1.96
CA GLU A 71 12.83 5.15 1.48
C GLU A 71 12.94 5.13 -0.04
N GLY A 72 12.76 3.95 -0.63
CA GLY A 72 12.82 3.82 -2.09
C GLY A 72 11.74 4.64 -2.79
N LEU A 73 10.53 4.63 -2.27
CA LEU A 73 9.43 5.42 -2.83
C LEU A 73 9.69 6.92 -2.72
N VAL A 74 10.22 7.37 -1.59
CA VAL A 74 10.58 8.79 -1.41
C VAL A 74 11.70 9.20 -2.36
N GLU A 75 12.70 8.37 -2.55
CA GLU A 75 13.77 8.64 -3.50
C GLU A 75 13.23 8.80 -4.92
N ILE A 76 12.30 7.92 -5.33
CA ILE A 76 11.66 8.03 -6.64
C ILE A 76 10.85 9.32 -6.75
N LEU A 77 10.06 9.63 -5.72
CA LEU A 77 9.26 10.86 -5.72
C LEU A 77 10.14 12.11 -5.81
N SER A 78 11.33 12.08 -5.20
CA SER A 78 12.22 13.24 -5.22
C SER A 78 12.76 13.57 -6.61
N LEU A 79 12.65 12.64 -7.56
CA LEU A 79 13.01 12.90 -8.95
C LEU A 79 11.97 13.75 -9.67
N ALA A 80 10.74 13.79 -9.17
CA ALA A 80 9.62 14.46 -9.83
C ALA A 80 9.12 15.69 -9.07
N GLU A 81 9.35 15.76 -7.75
CA GLU A 81 8.77 16.80 -6.91
C GLU A 81 9.83 17.51 -6.06
N SER A 82 9.54 18.77 -5.69
CA SER A 82 10.42 19.53 -4.84
C SER A 82 10.36 19.05 -3.38
N LYS A 83 11.45 19.28 -2.65
CA LYS A 83 11.53 18.94 -1.25
C LYS A 83 10.37 19.54 -0.42
N SER A 84 10.05 20.81 -0.67
CA SER A 84 9.02 21.49 0.10
C SER A 84 7.63 20.89 -0.10
N ILE A 85 7.33 20.45 -1.33
CA ILE A 85 6.05 19.78 -1.62
C ILE A 85 5.98 18.45 -0.88
N LEU A 86 7.05 17.66 -0.93
CA LEU A 86 7.09 16.36 -0.26
C LEU A 86 7.00 16.50 1.26
N GLU A 87 7.70 17.46 1.84
CA GLU A 87 7.65 17.71 3.28
C GLU A 87 6.23 18.06 3.72
N THR A 88 5.58 18.96 3.01
CA THR A 88 4.22 19.39 3.34
C THR A 88 3.24 18.22 3.25
N HIS A 89 3.31 17.46 2.17
CA HIS A 89 2.38 16.35 1.95
C HIS A 89 2.55 15.25 3.01
N PHE A 90 3.79 14.87 3.31
CA PHE A 90 4.03 13.82 4.29
C PHE A 90 3.70 14.28 5.71
N LYS A 91 3.92 15.54 6.02
CA LYS A 91 3.51 16.11 7.31
C LYS A 91 2.00 15.98 7.50
N ASP A 92 1.24 16.33 6.47
CA ASP A 92 -0.22 16.26 6.52
C ASP A 92 -0.70 14.81 6.72
N ILE A 93 -0.09 13.86 6.03
CA ILE A 93 -0.43 12.44 6.20
C ILE A 93 -0.13 11.97 7.62
N LEU A 94 1.03 12.31 8.15
CA LEU A 94 1.40 11.95 9.51
C LEU A 94 0.45 12.57 10.54
N ASP A 95 0.08 13.83 10.35
CA ASP A 95 -0.87 14.51 11.21
C ASP A 95 -2.23 13.81 11.21
N GLU A 96 -2.73 13.42 10.04
CA GLU A 96 -3.99 12.69 9.93
C GLU A 96 -3.95 11.36 10.68
N ILE A 97 -2.84 10.63 10.58
CA ILE A 97 -2.69 9.33 11.22
C ILE A 97 -2.63 9.46 12.74
N TYR A 98 -1.85 10.41 13.24
CA TYR A 98 -1.58 10.52 14.67
C TYR A 98 -2.52 11.44 15.44
N LEU A 99 -3.26 12.31 14.76
CA LEU A 99 -4.22 13.20 15.40
C LEU A 99 -5.67 12.70 15.33
N SER A 100 -5.93 11.69 14.52
CA SER A 100 -7.28 11.14 14.37
C SER A 100 -7.64 10.11 15.42
#